data_d0a0519bf69deea8b0c3950122e6e452
#
_entry.id   d0a0519bf69deea8b0c3950122e6e452
#
_cell.length_a   1.000
_cell.length_b   1.000
_cell.length_c   1.000
_cell.angle_alpha   90.00
_cell.angle_beta   90.00
_cell.angle_gamma   90.00
#
_symmetry.space_group_name_H-M   'P 1'
#
loop_
_entity.id
_entity.type
_entity.pdbx_description
1 polymer ?
#
loop_
_entity_poly.entity_id
_entity_poly.type
_entity_poly.pdbx_seq_one_letter_code
_entity_poly.pdbx_strand_id
1 'polypeptide(L)'
;MTSWAAIFLLIAMHTILSGAEIIRAENTNASPTNQRRAHGNACGPASLLNAFHYGSKRWQRAFNAVPGDDSKTRINYVISRWGLKPSKHIEGVRRWNQQGINLVDLQDVANEMCDYHWLPKIKYEVLTRAPDEAATTLLQRSHQRIVKSLKKGLPPILCIRRYAYRNSKELKTKSWWPISAHFIVIIETTTTLKNSPNSYRIKYVDSYGGHTHEGTIHTSSGSFTNSPFLGASLPSATIGNTLIKKGEATTLTFSAVLGRW
;
A
#
# COMPACT_ATOMS: atom_id res chain seq x y z
N MET A 1 -69.87 -30.81 -11.39
CA MET A 1 -68.52 -30.87 -11.95
C MET A 1 -67.83 -29.51 -11.77
N THR A 2 -67.11 -29.34 -10.71
CA THR A 2 -66.46 -28.07 -10.38
C THR A 2 -64.94 -28.27 -10.50
N SER A 3 -64.36 -27.60 -11.52
CA SER A 3 -62.93 -27.62 -11.82
C SER A 3 -62.19 -26.63 -10.89
N TRP A 4 -61.24 -27.15 -10.12
CA TRP A 4 -60.33 -26.34 -9.29
C TRP A 4 -59.08 -26.01 -10.11
N ALA A 5 -58.90 -24.75 -10.52
CA ALA A 5 -57.65 -24.30 -11.15
C ALA A 5 -56.69 -23.91 -10.01
N ALA A 6 -55.63 -24.69 -9.89
CA ALA A 6 -54.49 -24.41 -8.98
C ALA A 6 -53.60 -23.32 -9.61
N ILE A 7 -53.57 -22.16 -9.02
CA ILE A 7 -52.65 -21.07 -9.38
C ILE A 7 -51.35 -21.32 -8.63
N PHE A 8 -50.30 -21.78 -9.37
CA PHE A 8 -48.95 -21.84 -8.89
C PHE A 8 -48.29 -20.44 -8.95
N LEU A 9 -48.20 -19.80 -7.76
CA LEU A 9 -47.45 -18.56 -7.62
C LEU A 9 -45.96 -18.88 -7.58
N LEU A 10 -45.24 -18.72 -8.71
CA LEU A 10 -43.79 -18.81 -8.78
C LEU A 10 -43.20 -17.54 -8.12
N ILE A 11 -42.83 -17.64 -6.85
CA ILE A 11 -42.01 -16.62 -6.19
C ILE A 11 -40.58 -16.82 -6.69
N ALA A 12 -40.17 -16.05 -7.70
CA ALA A 12 -38.80 -15.94 -8.12
C ALA A 12 -38.00 -15.24 -7.00
N MET A 13 -37.36 -16.02 -6.14
CA MET A 13 -36.36 -15.50 -5.20
C MET A 13 -35.15 -15.03 -6.02
N HIS A 14 -35.13 -13.73 -6.32
CA HIS A 14 -33.93 -13.07 -6.78
C HIS A 14 -32.96 -13.03 -5.59
N THR A 15 -32.05 -14.01 -5.51
CA THR A 15 -30.86 -13.90 -4.67
C THR A 15 -30.00 -12.79 -5.27
N ILE A 16 -30.16 -11.59 -4.73
CA ILE A 16 -29.23 -10.49 -4.98
C ILE A 16 -27.90 -10.97 -4.37
N LEU A 17 -27.03 -11.48 -5.23
CA LEU A 17 -25.61 -11.64 -4.88
C LEU A 17 -25.07 -10.24 -4.63
N SER A 18 -25.15 -9.79 -3.38
CA SER A 18 -24.55 -8.56 -2.92
C SER A 18 -23.04 -8.74 -3.00
N GLY A 19 -22.47 -8.46 -4.19
CA GLY A 19 -21.04 -8.30 -4.35
C GLY A 19 -20.55 -7.27 -3.34
N ALA A 20 -19.38 -7.49 -2.73
CA ALA A 20 -18.80 -6.52 -1.82
C ALA A 20 -18.64 -5.18 -2.55
N GLU A 21 -19.23 -4.12 -1.99
CA GLU A 21 -19.09 -2.78 -2.53
C GLU A 21 -17.61 -2.40 -2.59
N ILE A 22 -17.18 -1.81 -3.70
CA ILE A 22 -15.78 -1.45 -3.98
C ILE A 22 -15.62 0.06 -3.85
N ILE A 23 -14.56 0.49 -3.17
CA ILE A 23 -14.08 1.86 -3.16
C ILE A 23 -12.83 2.00 -4.02
N ARG A 24 -12.78 3.07 -4.83
CA ARG A 24 -11.70 3.35 -5.77
C ARG A 24 -11.13 4.74 -5.57
N ALA A 25 -9.89 4.92 -6.02
CA ALA A 25 -9.30 6.22 -6.25
C ALA A 25 -10.15 7.01 -7.28
N GLU A 26 -10.19 8.32 -7.15
CA GLU A 26 -11.03 9.15 -8.04
C GLU A 26 -10.48 9.24 -9.47
N ASN A 27 -9.15 9.20 -9.65
CA ASN A 27 -8.52 9.24 -10.97
C ASN A 27 -7.91 7.87 -11.33
N THR A 28 -8.75 6.91 -11.68
CA THR A 28 -8.30 5.56 -12.06
C THR A 28 -7.59 5.50 -13.42
N ASN A 29 -7.71 6.54 -14.24
CA ASN A 29 -7.09 6.63 -15.58
C ASN A 29 -5.71 7.29 -15.55
N ALA A 30 -5.19 7.64 -14.36
CA ALA A 30 -3.85 8.20 -14.23
C ALA A 30 -2.77 7.24 -14.76
N SER A 31 -1.77 7.78 -15.42
CA SER A 31 -0.59 7.00 -15.80
C SER A 31 0.36 6.85 -14.63
N PRO A 32 0.78 5.62 -14.28
CA PRO A 32 1.68 5.39 -13.16
C PRO A 32 3.05 6.04 -13.33
N THR A 33 3.56 6.66 -12.28
CA THR A 33 4.94 7.13 -12.21
C THR A 33 5.88 5.93 -12.05
N ASN A 34 6.89 5.81 -12.92
CA ASN A 34 7.83 4.69 -12.96
C ASN A 34 9.18 5.07 -12.31
N GLN A 35 9.50 4.51 -11.15
CA GLN A 35 10.74 4.77 -10.42
C GLN A 35 12.01 4.29 -11.14
N ARG A 36 11.92 3.27 -12.02
CA ARG A 36 13.08 2.75 -12.77
C ARG A 36 13.69 3.78 -13.73
N ARG A 37 12.99 4.89 -13.96
CA ARG A 37 13.49 6.02 -14.73
C ARG A 37 14.39 6.96 -13.92
N ALA A 38 14.35 6.90 -12.58
CA ALA A 38 15.16 7.72 -11.68
C ALA A 38 16.38 6.94 -11.16
N HIS A 39 17.35 7.67 -10.59
CA HIS A 39 18.52 7.07 -9.95
C HIS A 39 18.17 6.60 -8.53
N GLY A 40 18.87 5.54 -8.07
CA GLY A 40 18.73 5.01 -6.73
C GLY A 40 17.36 4.40 -6.43
N ASN A 41 17.10 4.16 -5.16
CA ASN A 41 15.81 3.62 -4.71
C ASN A 41 14.80 4.76 -4.52
N ALA A 42 14.03 5.04 -5.56
CA ALA A 42 13.07 6.15 -5.61
C ALA A 42 11.61 5.73 -5.36
N CYS A 43 11.37 4.55 -4.76
CA CYS A 43 10.01 4.04 -4.56
C CYS A 43 9.13 4.97 -3.71
N GLY A 44 9.68 5.61 -2.67
CA GLY A 44 8.94 6.56 -1.85
C GLY A 44 8.48 7.80 -2.62
N PRO A 45 9.38 8.59 -3.22
CA PRO A 45 9.00 9.72 -4.06
C PRO A 45 8.07 9.37 -5.21
N ALA A 46 8.27 8.25 -5.90
CA ALA A 46 7.41 7.80 -6.98
C ALA A 46 6.02 7.39 -6.49
N SER A 47 5.92 6.70 -5.35
CA SER A 47 4.65 6.35 -4.73
C SER A 47 3.89 7.58 -4.24
N LEU A 48 4.60 8.60 -3.73
CA LEU A 48 3.97 9.86 -3.35
C LEU A 48 3.35 10.58 -4.57
N LEU A 49 4.08 10.63 -5.68
CA LEU A 49 3.56 11.16 -6.94
C LEU A 49 2.35 10.37 -7.43
N ASN A 50 2.39 9.04 -7.36
CA ASN A 50 1.26 8.19 -7.71
C ASN A 50 0.05 8.46 -6.80
N ALA A 51 0.24 8.55 -5.48
CA ALA A 51 -0.85 8.83 -4.55
C ALA A 51 -1.56 10.16 -4.87
N PHE A 52 -0.81 11.19 -5.23
CA PHE A 52 -1.37 12.48 -5.64
C PHE A 52 -2.04 12.40 -7.03
N HIS A 53 -1.43 11.72 -7.99
CA HIS A 53 -1.95 11.62 -9.35
C HIS A 53 -3.27 10.84 -9.44
N TYR A 54 -3.36 9.73 -8.72
CA TYR A 54 -4.58 8.91 -8.63
C TYR A 54 -5.63 9.50 -7.67
N GLY A 55 -5.29 10.50 -6.89
CA GLY A 55 -6.16 11.16 -5.94
C GLY A 55 -7.24 12.03 -6.60
N SER A 56 -8.07 12.65 -5.76
CA SER A 56 -9.07 13.61 -6.20
C SER A 56 -8.43 14.83 -6.87
N LYS A 57 -9.23 15.63 -7.60
CA LYS A 57 -8.78 16.88 -8.23
C LYS A 57 -8.00 17.79 -7.27
N ARG A 58 -8.36 17.77 -5.98
CA ARG A 58 -7.65 18.50 -4.95
C ARG A 58 -6.20 18.01 -4.80
N TRP A 59 -5.98 16.69 -4.74
CA TRP A 59 -4.66 16.09 -4.59
C TRP A 59 -3.84 16.16 -5.89
N GLN A 60 -4.50 16.02 -7.04
CA GLN A 60 -3.86 16.17 -8.35
C GLN A 60 -3.16 17.54 -8.52
N ARG A 61 -3.62 18.59 -7.80
CA ARG A 61 -2.92 19.88 -7.81
C ARG A 61 -1.47 19.77 -7.36
N ALA A 62 -1.20 18.97 -6.32
CA ALA A 62 0.18 18.73 -5.85
C ALA A 62 1.01 17.95 -6.86
N PHE A 63 0.42 16.98 -7.58
CA PHE A 63 1.09 16.27 -8.67
C PHE A 63 1.39 17.20 -9.86
N ASN A 64 0.41 17.97 -10.29
CA ASN A 64 0.53 18.86 -11.47
C ASN A 64 1.50 20.02 -11.24
N ALA A 65 1.71 20.42 -9.99
CA ALA A 65 2.66 21.46 -9.63
C ALA A 65 4.12 20.96 -9.57
N VAL A 66 4.36 19.65 -9.66
CA VAL A 66 5.71 19.10 -9.77
C VAL A 66 6.17 19.25 -11.22
N PRO A 67 7.23 20.03 -11.51
CA PRO A 67 7.74 20.25 -12.87
C PRO A 67 8.19 18.94 -13.53
N GLY A 68 8.05 18.91 -14.85
CA GLY A 68 8.53 17.84 -15.73
C GLY A 68 7.39 17.07 -16.41
N ASP A 69 7.70 16.55 -17.61
CA ASP A 69 6.74 15.85 -18.46
C ASP A 69 6.84 14.32 -18.32
N ASP A 70 7.90 13.84 -17.66
CA ASP A 70 8.15 12.42 -17.47
C ASP A 70 8.40 12.03 -16.01
N SER A 71 8.36 10.73 -15.74
CA SER A 71 8.57 10.16 -14.40
C SER A 71 9.93 10.52 -13.80
N LYS A 72 11.00 10.53 -14.62
CA LYS A 72 12.37 10.80 -14.15
C LYS A 72 12.49 12.23 -13.63
N THR A 73 12.03 13.18 -14.42
CA THR A 73 12.11 14.61 -14.10
C THR A 73 11.29 14.92 -12.84
N ARG A 74 10.05 14.41 -12.75
CA ARG A 74 9.19 14.63 -11.57
C ARG A 74 9.76 13.99 -10.31
N ILE A 75 10.24 12.75 -10.37
CA ILE A 75 10.85 12.07 -9.21
C ILE A 75 12.10 12.83 -8.75
N ASN A 76 12.99 13.18 -9.66
CA ASN A 76 14.20 13.93 -9.34
C ASN A 76 13.90 15.32 -8.74
N TYR A 77 12.85 15.98 -9.20
CA TYR A 77 12.39 17.23 -8.59
C TYR A 77 11.95 17.02 -7.14
N VAL A 78 11.13 16.00 -6.85
CA VAL A 78 10.71 15.70 -5.47
C VAL A 78 11.92 15.39 -4.60
N ILE A 79 12.87 14.59 -5.09
CA ILE A 79 14.10 14.25 -4.36
C ILE A 79 14.92 15.51 -4.09
N SER A 80 15.23 16.32 -5.11
CA SER A 80 16.07 17.53 -4.98
C SER A 80 15.44 18.58 -4.06
N ARG A 81 14.14 18.80 -4.19
CA ARG A 81 13.43 19.88 -3.48
C ARG A 81 13.19 19.53 -2.00
N TRP A 82 12.85 18.28 -1.70
CA TRP A 82 12.41 17.86 -0.37
C TRP A 82 13.20 16.69 0.19
N GLY A 83 13.59 15.73 -0.65
CA GLY A 83 14.26 14.50 -0.23
C GLY A 83 15.70 14.73 0.23
N LEU A 84 16.43 15.68 -0.37
CA LEU A 84 17.82 15.98 0.02
C LEU A 84 17.95 16.84 1.27
N LYS A 85 16.84 17.33 1.85
CA LYS A 85 16.86 18.02 3.14
C LYS A 85 17.33 17.05 4.24
N PRO A 86 17.95 17.60 5.32
CA PRO A 86 18.27 16.79 6.50
C PRO A 86 17.03 16.10 7.06
N SER A 87 17.18 14.84 7.47
CA SER A 87 16.16 14.15 8.25
C SER A 87 16.00 14.84 9.60
N LYS A 88 14.74 14.98 10.06
CA LYS A 88 14.43 15.44 11.41
C LYS A 88 14.43 14.30 12.44
N HIS A 89 14.54 13.07 11.96
CA HIS A 89 14.34 11.83 12.72
C HIS A 89 15.64 11.03 12.88
N ILE A 90 16.61 11.24 11.98
CA ILE A 90 17.89 10.54 12.00
C ILE A 90 19.00 11.58 11.79
N GLU A 91 19.82 11.75 12.81
CA GLU A 91 20.90 12.71 12.81
C GLU A 91 21.95 12.40 11.72
N GLY A 92 22.49 13.43 11.08
CA GLY A 92 23.56 13.33 10.10
C GLY A 92 23.18 12.78 8.73
N VAL A 93 21.91 12.40 8.50
CA VAL A 93 21.47 11.85 7.22
C VAL A 93 20.44 12.73 6.52
N ARG A 94 20.37 12.62 5.18
CA ARG A 94 19.29 13.22 4.39
C ARG A 94 18.06 12.33 4.43
N ARG A 95 16.86 12.90 4.26
CA ARG A 95 15.59 12.17 4.21
C ARG A 95 15.60 11.07 3.14
N TRP A 96 16.17 11.36 1.98
CA TRP A 96 16.37 10.41 0.90
C TRP A 96 17.85 10.28 0.57
N ASN A 97 18.28 9.06 0.31
CA ASN A 97 19.59 8.72 -0.25
C ASN A 97 19.42 7.58 -1.29
N GLN A 98 20.49 7.09 -1.86
CA GLN A 98 20.43 6.03 -2.89
C GLN A 98 19.80 4.71 -2.40
N GLN A 99 19.77 4.47 -1.09
CA GLN A 99 19.11 3.31 -0.49
C GLN A 99 17.60 3.52 -0.31
N GLY A 100 17.12 4.76 -0.45
CA GLY A 100 15.72 5.11 -0.38
C GLY A 100 15.38 6.18 0.66
N ILE A 101 14.14 6.15 1.13
CA ILE A 101 13.59 7.04 2.14
C ILE A 101 12.83 6.20 3.17
N ASN A 102 12.97 6.51 4.44
CA ASN A 102 12.17 5.88 5.49
C ASN A 102 10.74 6.45 5.54
N LEU A 103 9.86 5.80 6.29
CA LEU A 103 8.44 6.14 6.36
C LEU A 103 8.18 7.54 6.95
N VAL A 104 8.90 7.90 8.02
CA VAL A 104 8.67 9.18 8.72
C VAL A 104 9.18 10.35 7.89
N ASP A 105 10.32 10.20 7.23
CA ASP A 105 10.83 11.21 6.30
C ASP A 105 9.96 11.33 5.04
N LEU A 106 9.37 10.21 4.56
CA LEU A 106 8.39 10.26 3.47
C LEU A 106 7.13 11.04 3.87
N GLN A 107 6.67 10.91 5.11
CA GLN A 107 5.57 11.73 5.63
C GLN A 107 5.95 13.21 5.66
N ASP A 108 7.17 13.54 6.08
CA ASP A 108 7.64 14.93 6.10
C ASP A 108 7.67 15.53 4.70
N VAL A 109 8.22 14.80 3.72
CA VAL A 109 8.19 15.20 2.31
C VAL A 109 6.75 15.41 1.83
N ALA A 110 5.86 14.44 2.10
CA ALA A 110 4.46 14.53 1.74
C ALA A 110 3.78 15.76 2.36
N ASN A 111 4.04 16.03 3.63
CA ASN A 111 3.42 17.14 4.35
C ASN A 111 3.97 18.51 3.91
N GLU A 112 5.24 18.62 3.56
CA GLU A 112 5.78 19.85 2.98
C GLU A 112 5.18 20.13 1.58
N MET A 113 4.96 19.09 0.76
CA MET A 113 4.22 19.24 -0.49
C MET A 113 2.76 19.64 -0.24
N CYS A 114 2.13 19.08 0.79
CA CYS A 114 0.75 19.44 1.17
C CYS A 114 0.65 20.91 1.60
N ASP A 115 1.57 21.40 2.41
CA ASP A 115 1.58 22.79 2.88
C ASP A 115 1.68 23.78 1.73
N TYR A 116 2.55 23.49 0.77
CA TYR A 116 2.74 24.35 -0.40
C TYR A 116 1.46 24.49 -1.25
N HIS A 117 0.53 23.54 -1.15
CA HIS A 117 -0.73 23.52 -1.92
C HIS A 117 -1.99 23.63 -1.06
N TRP A 118 -1.85 24.01 0.24
CA TRP A 118 -2.96 24.14 1.19
C TRP A 118 -3.79 22.83 1.28
N LEU A 119 -3.10 21.71 1.20
CA LEU A 119 -3.69 20.39 1.37
C LEU A 119 -3.67 19.95 2.84
N PRO A 120 -4.61 19.11 3.24
CA PRO A 120 -4.60 18.57 4.59
C PRO A 120 -3.38 17.67 4.82
N LYS A 121 -2.88 17.65 6.05
CA LYS A 121 -1.75 16.79 6.46
C LYS A 121 -2.04 15.31 6.25
N ILE A 122 -1.02 14.61 5.83
CA ILE A 122 -0.97 13.15 5.69
C ILE A 122 -0.40 12.58 7.00
N LYS A 123 -0.91 11.41 7.40
CA LYS A 123 -0.47 10.67 8.59
C LYS A 123 0.08 9.32 8.20
N TYR A 124 0.94 8.74 9.01
CA TYR A 124 1.32 7.35 8.90
C TYR A 124 0.91 6.56 10.15
N GLU A 125 0.81 5.26 9.98
CA GLU A 125 0.64 4.31 11.08
C GLU A 125 1.47 3.07 10.77
N VAL A 126 2.29 2.66 11.75
CA VAL A 126 2.96 1.36 11.72
C VAL A 126 1.95 0.31 12.15
N LEU A 127 1.74 -0.67 11.29
CA LEU A 127 0.71 -1.69 11.46
C LEU A 127 1.34 -2.95 12.06
N THR A 128 1.70 -2.85 13.33
CA THR A 128 2.11 -3.98 14.15
C THR A 128 0.97 -4.40 15.07
N ARG A 129 0.87 -5.69 15.31
CA ARG A 129 -0.04 -6.25 16.29
C ARG A 129 0.45 -5.87 17.69
N ALA A 130 -0.42 -5.26 18.48
CA ALA A 130 -0.16 -5.03 19.88
C ALA A 130 -0.13 -6.37 20.67
N PRO A 131 0.51 -6.42 21.85
CA PRO A 131 0.29 -7.53 22.76
C PRO A 131 -1.23 -7.76 22.93
N ASP A 132 -1.68 -9.00 22.90
CA ASP A 132 -3.09 -9.40 23.05
C ASP A 132 -4.05 -8.94 21.91
N GLU A 133 -3.58 -8.23 20.90
CA GLU A 133 -4.39 -7.88 19.72
C GLU A 133 -4.55 -9.09 18.81
N ALA A 134 -5.80 -9.47 18.48
CA ALA A 134 -6.06 -10.50 17.48
C ALA A 134 -5.59 -10.03 16.09
N ALA A 135 -5.08 -10.95 15.28
CA ALA A 135 -4.63 -10.65 13.91
C ALA A 135 -5.76 -10.07 13.04
N THR A 136 -7.01 -10.50 13.27
CA THR A 136 -8.21 -9.96 12.60
C THR A 136 -8.49 -8.51 12.99
N THR A 137 -8.21 -8.11 14.24
CA THR A 137 -8.34 -6.71 14.69
C THR A 137 -7.32 -5.81 13.97
N LEU A 138 -6.05 -6.24 13.86
CA LEU A 138 -5.05 -5.54 13.06
C LEU A 138 -5.46 -5.44 11.59
N LEU A 139 -6.02 -6.51 11.01
CA LEU A 139 -6.52 -6.52 9.64
C LEU A 139 -7.65 -5.51 9.46
N GLN A 140 -8.63 -5.48 10.36
CA GLN A 140 -9.73 -4.50 10.34
C GLN A 140 -9.21 -3.07 10.46
N ARG A 141 -8.28 -2.81 11.37
CA ARG A 141 -7.65 -1.49 11.55
C ARG A 141 -6.94 -1.03 10.29
N SER A 142 -6.15 -1.90 9.68
CA SER A 142 -5.45 -1.59 8.43
C SER A 142 -6.42 -1.28 7.28
N HIS A 143 -7.44 -2.11 7.11
CA HIS A 143 -8.49 -1.92 6.10
C HIS A 143 -9.23 -0.59 6.30
N GLN A 144 -9.61 -0.25 7.54
CA GLN A 144 -10.27 1.02 7.85
C GLN A 144 -9.40 2.23 7.48
N ARG A 145 -8.07 2.18 7.68
CA ARG A 145 -7.16 3.27 7.26
C ARG A 145 -7.18 3.44 5.75
N ILE A 146 -7.12 2.35 5.00
CA ILE A 146 -7.17 2.37 3.53
C ILE A 146 -8.50 2.96 3.04
N VAL A 147 -9.62 2.42 3.52
CA VAL A 147 -10.96 2.90 3.14
C VAL A 147 -11.17 4.37 3.49
N LYS A 148 -10.77 4.80 4.70
CA LYS A 148 -10.88 6.21 5.11
C LYS A 148 -10.04 7.13 4.23
N SER A 149 -8.83 6.73 3.85
CA SER A 149 -7.97 7.52 2.99
C SER A 149 -8.56 7.67 1.59
N LEU A 150 -9.03 6.57 0.99
CA LEU A 150 -9.72 6.59 -0.30
C LEU A 150 -10.99 7.47 -0.27
N LYS A 151 -11.81 7.35 0.79
CA LYS A 151 -12.99 8.23 0.99
C LYS A 151 -12.65 9.72 1.09
N LYS A 152 -11.45 10.06 1.54
CA LYS A 152 -10.95 11.44 1.58
C LYS A 152 -10.22 11.86 0.29
N GLY A 153 -10.35 11.04 -0.76
CA GLY A 153 -9.81 11.29 -2.09
C GLY A 153 -8.30 11.12 -2.20
N LEU A 154 -7.62 10.53 -1.20
CA LEU A 154 -6.20 10.26 -1.24
C LEU A 154 -5.95 8.74 -1.23
N PRO A 155 -5.48 8.15 -2.32
CA PRO A 155 -4.95 6.79 -2.34
C PRO A 155 -3.83 6.62 -1.32
N PRO A 156 -3.93 5.67 -0.37
CA PRO A 156 -2.88 5.50 0.64
C PRO A 156 -1.67 4.78 0.06
N ILE A 157 -0.50 5.10 0.61
CA ILE A 157 0.77 4.43 0.33
C ILE A 157 0.98 3.35 1.37
N LEU A 158 1.27 2.13 0.95
CA LEU A 158 1.59 1.01 1.81
C LEU A 158 3.08 0.72 1.79
N CYS A 159 3.66 0.50 2.96
CA CYS A 159 4.99 -0.07 3.09
C CYS A 159 4.88 -1.60 3.16
N ILE A 160 5.44 -2.27 2.17
CA ILE A 160 5.57 -3.73 2.14
C ILE A 160 7.01 -4.11 2.39
N ARG A 161 7.22 -5.25 3.06
CA ARG A 161 8.56 -5.80 3.33
C ARG A 161 8.62 -7.26 2.93
N ARG A 162 9.74 -7.63 2.31
CA ARG A 162 10.04 -9.04 2.06
C ARG A 162 10.96 -9.56 3.15
N TYR A 163 10.61 -10.72 3.65
CA TYR A 163 11.42 -11.50 4.59
C TYR A 163 11.87 -12.79 3.95
N ALA A 164 13.06 -13.25 4.32
CA ALA A 164 13.58 -14.57 3.96
C ALA A 164 13.93 -15.34 5.24
N TYR A 165 13.65 -16.65 5.23
CA TYR A 165 13.94 -17.55 6.34
C TYR A 165 15.38 -18.06 6.21
N ARG A 166 16.30 -17.52 7.02
CA ARG A 166 17.74 -17.71 6.91
C ARG A 166 18.36 -18.18 8.23
N ASN A 167 19.52 -18.87 8.13
CA ASN A 167 20.35 -19.10 9.29
C ASN A 167 20.89 -17.75 9.81
N SER A 168 20.69 -17.50 11.08
CA SER A 168 21.41 -16.45 11.79
C SER A 168 22.81 -16.96 12.11
N LYS A 169 23.84 -16.23 11.69
CA LYS A 169 25.20 -16.55 12.08
C LYS A 169 25.44 -16.38 13.58
N GLU A 170 24.74 -15.42 14.19
CA GLU A 170 24.86 -15.07 15.61
C GLU A 170 24.07 -16.03 16.51
N LEU A 171 22.82 -16.37 16.14
CA LEU A 171 21.93 -17.18 16.95
C LEU A 171 22.04 -18.68 16.68
N LYS A 172 22.81 -19.12 15.67
CA LYS A 172 22.89 -20.52 15.18
C LYS A 172 21.54 -21.17 14.89
N THR A 173 20.50 -20.37 14.72
CA THR A 173 19.13 -20.79 14.45
C THR A 173 18.60 -20.14 13.18
N LYS A 174 17.61 -20.75 12.54
CA LYS A 174 16.88 -20.14 11.43
C LYS A 174 15.88 -19.13 11.94
N SER A 175 15.85 -17.97 11.32
CA SER A 175 14.88 -16.91 11.63
C SER A 175 14.48 -16.11 10.38
N TRP A 176 13.40 -15.33 10.50
CA TRP A 176 12.94 -14.45 9.44
C TRP A 176 13.72 -13.13 9.45
N TRP A 177 14.39 -12.84 8.34
CA TRP A 177 15.20 -11.63 8.16
C TRP A 177 14.56 -10.70 7.14
N PRO A 178 14.40 -9.40 7.43
CA PRO A 178 13.96 -8.43 6.42
C PRO A 178 15.07 -8.27 5.37
N ILE A 179 14.72 -8.44 4.09
CA ILE A 179 15.67 -8.35 2.99
C ILE A 179 15.42 -7.16 2.07
N SER A 180 14.20 -6.66 2.00
CA SER A 180 13.88 -5.48 1.22
C SER A 180 12.57 -4.85 1.69
N ALA A 181 12.44 -3.54 1.47
CA ALA A 181 11.21 -2.79 1.68
C ALA A 181 10.84 -2.01 0.41
N HIS A 182 9.54 -1.77 0.21
CA HIS A 182 9.02 -1.08 -0.94
C HIS A 182 7.73 -0.33 -0.61
N PHE A 183 7.44 0.73 -1.36
CA PHE A 183 6.19 1.47 -1.26
C PHE A 183 5.32 1.21 -2.49
N ILE A 184 4.04 0.89 -2.26
CA ILE A 184 3.00 0.74 -3.29
C ILE A 184 1.82 1.65 -2.95
N VAL A 185 0.97 1.96 -3.93
CA VAL A 185 -0.19 2.85 -3.73
C VAL A 185 -1.47 2.07 -3.96
N ILE A 186 -2.38 2.06 -2.99
CA ILE A 186 -3.66 1.36 -3.13
C ILE A 186 -4.66 2.26 -3.83
N ILE A 187 -5.21 1.78 -4.94
CA ILE A 187 -6.20 2.50 -5.75
C ILE A 187 -7.60 1.89 -5.71
N GLU A 188 -7.74 0.67 -5.14
CA GLU A 188 -9.03 0.04 -4.99
C GLU A 188 -9.00 -0.98 -3.85
N THR A 189 -10.10 -1.10 -3.11
CA THR A 189 -10.38 -2.18 -2.16
C THR A 189 -11.88 -2.32 -1.93
N THR A 190 -12.32 -3.35 -1.18
CA THR A 190 -13.72 -3.47 -0.73
C THR A 190 -14.01 -2.46 0.37
N THR A 191 -15.27 -2.01 0.50
CA THR A 191 -15.67 -1.09 1.59
C THR A 191 -15.81 -1.79 2.94
N THR A 192 -16.03 -3.11 2.94
CA THR A 192 -16.25 -3.94 4.15
C THR A 192 -15.49 -5.26 4.09
N LEU A 193 -15.30 -5.89 5.26
CA LEU A 193 -14.70 -7.22 5.43
C LEU A 193 -15.74 -8.33 5.72
N LYS A 194 -17.05 -8.05 5.54
CA LYS A 194 -18.12 -8.98 5.95
C LYS A 194 -17.94 -10.38 5.38
N ASN A 195 -17.53 -10.50 4.12
CA ASN A 195 -17.42 -11.78 3.41
C ASN A 195 -16.02 -12.41 3.48
N SER A 196 -15.05 -11.74 4.10
CA SER A 196 -13.65 -12.21 4.20
C SER A 196 -13.01 -11.68 5.48
N PRO A 197 -13.31 -12.28 6.64
CA PRO A 197 -12.83 -11.76 7.93
C PRO A 197 -11.32 -11.83 8.09
N ASN A 198 -10.63 -12.67 7.30
CA ASN A 198 -9.20 -12.93 7.39
C ASN A 198 -8.38 -12.31 6.26
N SER A 199 -9.01 -11.65 5.29
CA SER A 199 -8.32 -11.03 4.16
C SER A 199 -9.16 -9.98 3.45
N TYR A 200 -8.50 -9.11 2.66
CA TYR A 200 -9.17 -8.22 1.70
C TYR A 200 -8.35 -8.05 0.43
N ARG A 201 -9.05 -7.91 -0.67
CA ARG A 201 -8.43 -7.64 -1.98
C ARG A 201 -8.05 -6.18 -2.09
N ILE A 202 -6.99 -5.93 -2.82
CA ILE A 202 -6.51 -4.61 -3.19
C ILE A 202 -6.15 -4.57 -4.67
N LYS A 203 -6.36 -3.42 -5.31
CA LYS A 203 -5.71 -3.06 -6.55
C LYS A 203 -4.70 -1.95 -6.24
N TYR A 204 -3.50 -2.10 -6.74
CA TYR A 204 -2.41 -1.20 -6.37
C TYR A 204 -1.57 -0.81 -7.57
N VAL A 205 -0.92 0.34 -7.45
CA VAL A 205 0.12 0.82 -8.37
C VAL A 205 1.46 0.47 -7.76
N ASP A 206 2.26 -0.27 -8.52
CA ASP A 206 3.67 -0.49 -8.22
C ASP A 206 4.51 0.50 -9.03
N SER A 207 5.24 1.37 -8.34
CA SER A 207 6.15 2.31 -8.98
C SER A 207 7.36 1.63 -9.63
N TYR A 208 7.68 0.36 -9.28
CA TYR A 208 8.71 -0.42 -9.92
C TYR A 208 8.22 -0.99 -11.26
N GLY A 209 8.45 -0.25 -12.33
CA GLY A 209 7.93 -0.52 -13.66
C GLY A 209 6.76 0.38 -14.03
N GLY A 210 6.03 0.96 -13.07
CA GLY A 210 4.86 1.80 -13.35
C GLY A 210 3.67 0.99 -13.82
N HIS A 211 3.30 -0.05 -13.07
CA HIS A 211 2.20 -0.95 -13.42
C HIS A 211 1.13 -1.00 -12.33
N THR A 212 -0.07 -1.36 -12.74
CA THR A 212 -1.19 -1.65 -11.85
C THR A 212 -1.36 -3.14 -11.70
N HIS A 213 -1.53 -3.61 -10.47
CA HIS A 213 -1.66 -5.03 -10.13
C HIS A 213 -2.77 -5.27 -9.12
N GLU A 214 -3.16 -6.53 -8.94
CA GLU A 214 -4.05 -6.98 -7.88
C GLU A 214 -3.29 -7.81 -6.85
N GLY A 215 -3.82 -7.83 -5.62
CA GLY A 215 -3.27 -8.59 -4.53
C GLY A 215 -4.23 -8.73 -3.36
N THR A 216 -3.74 -9.34 -2.29
CA THR A 216 -4.52 -9.59 -1.08
C THR A 216 -3.67 -9.30 0.15
N ILE A 217 -4.26 -8.58 1.10
CA ILE A 217 -3.72 -8.44 2.46
C ILE A 217 -4.49 -9.42 3.35
N HIS A 218 -3.78 -10.14 4.21
CA HIS A 218 -4.38 -11.19 5.02
C HIS A 218 -3.72 -11.29 6.40
N THR A 219 -4.38 -11.95 7.33
CA THR A 219 -3.75 -12.37 8.59
C THR A 219 -2.59 -13.31 8.28
N SER A 220 -1.49 -13.22 9.05
CA SER A 220 -0.32 -14.08 8.86
C SER A 220 -0.70 -15.55 9.03
N SER A 221 -0.11 -16.43 8.23
CA SER A 221 -0.35 -17.87 8.23
C SER A 221 0.96 -18.66 8.12
N GLY A 222 0.92 -19.96 8.44
CA GLY A 222 2.06 -20.86 8.33
C GLY A 222 3.19 -20.51 9.32
N SER A 223 4.44 -20.70 8.90
CA SER A 223 5.63 -20.45 9.73
C SER A 223 5.81 -18.99 10.15
N PHE A 224 5.04 -18.07 9.58
CA PHE A 224 5.03 -16.64 9.92
C PHE A 224 3.85 -16.24 10.80
N THR A 225 3.14 -17.21 11.42
CA THR A 225 1.90 -17.01 12.19
C THR A 225 2.07 -16.04 13.36
N ASN A 226 3.22 -16.08 14.02
CA ASN A 226 3.53 -15.22 15.16
C ASN A 226 4.12 -13.86 14.76
N SER A 227 4.11 -13.53 13.47
CA SER A 227 4.55 -12.22 13.03
C SER A 227 3.64 -11.13 13.60
N PRO A 228 4.22 -10.00 14.06
CA PRO A 228 3.42 -8.84 14.44
C PRO A 228 2.79 -8.12 13.24
N PHE A 229 3.09 -8.54 12.02
CA PHE A 229 2.63 -7.91 10.77
C PHE A 229 1.54 -8.72 10.08
N LEU A 230 0.78 -8.05 9.21
CA LEU A 230 -0.12 -8.71 8.25
C LEU A 230 0.70 -9.33 7.12
N GLY A 231 0.20 -10.41 6.55
CA GLY A 231 0.72 -11.00 5.33
C GLY A 231 0.21 -10.24 4.09
N ALA A 232 0.99 -10.30 3.01
CA ALA A 232 0.62 -9.74 1.73
C ALA A 232 0.90 -10.76 0.61
N SER A 233 -0.11 -11.10 -0.16
CA SER A 233 -0.01 -11.91 -1.38
C SER A 233 -0.07 -10.97 -2.58
N LEU A 234 1.10 -10.66 -3.14
CA LEU A 234 1.28 -9.73 -4.25
C LEU A 234 2.03 -10.46 -5.38
N PRO A 235 1.34 -11.23 -6.24
CA PRO A 235 1.98 -12.14 -7.22
C PRO A 235 2.96 -11.46 -8.16
N SER A 236 2.68 -10.20 -8.53
CA SER A 236 3.53 -9.43 -9.46
C SER A 236 4.64 -8.64 -8.76
N ALA A 237 4.75 -8.68 -7.42
CA ALA A 237 5.75 -7.91 -6.69
C ALA A 237 7.14 -8.54 -6.82
N THR A 238 8.07 -7.79 -7.40
CA THR A 238 9.47 -8.21 -7.61
C THR A 238 10.42 -7.73 -6.51
N ILE A 239 9.89 -7.07 -5.48
CA ILE A 239 10.66 -6.52 -4.35
C ILE A 239 11.63 -7.56 -3.78
N GLY A 240 12.91 -7.23 -3.79
CA GLY A 240 13.97 -8.05 -3.19
C GLY A 240 14.20 -9.41 -3.85
N ASN A 241 13.61 -9.71 -5.02
CA ASN A 241 13.78 -11.00 -5.69
C ASN A 241 15.25 -11.35 -5.96
N THR A 242 16.07 -10.37 -6.31
CA THR A 242 17.51 -10.56 -6.55
C THR A 242 18.30 -10.88 -5.27
N LEU A 243 17.71 -10.68 -4.10
CA LEU A 243 18.32 -10.94 -2.79
C LEU A 243 17.91 -12.30 -2.22
N ILE A 244 17.01 -13.03 -2.89
CA ILE A 244 16.56 -14.36 -2.49
C ILE A 244 17.53 -15.40 -3.01
N LYS A 245 18.04 -16.26 -2.13
CA LYS A 245 18.87 -17.40 -2.51
C LYS A 245 17.98 -18.58 -2.93
N LYS A 246 18.53 -19.43 -3.79
CA LYS A 246 17.82 -20.65 -4.24
C LYS A 246 17.41 -21.51 -3.03
N GLY A 247 16.12 -21.85 -2.96
CA GLY A 247 15.57 -22.67 -1.88
C GLY A 247 15.21 -21.93 -0.57
N GLU A 248 15.40 -20.61 -0.51
CA GLU A 248 14.94 -19.83 0.65
C GLU A 248 13.42 -19.67 0.66
N ALA A 249 12.79 -19.96 1.78
CA ALA A 249 11.40 -19.58 2.00
C ALA A 249 11.31 -18.05 2.17
N THR A 250 10.34 -17.42 1.53
CA THR A 250 10.12 -15.98 1.62
C THR A 250 8.66 -15.64 1.88
N THR A 251 8.42 -14.49 2.49
CA THR A 251 7.09 -13.93 2.67
C THR A 251 7.09 -12.43 2.47
N LEU A 252 5.96 -11.89 2.04
CA LEU A 252 5.71 -10.45 2.02
C LEU A 252 4.82 -10.07 3.20
N THR A 253 5.11 -8.94 3.81
CA THR A 253 4.30 -8.36 4.88
C THR A 253 3.87 -6.96 4.52
N PHE A 254 2.76 -6.55 5.11
CA PHE A 254 2.28 -5.19 5.13
C PHE A 254 2.59 -4.59 6.50
N SER A 255 3.50 -3.62 6.56
CA SER A 255 4.07 -3.13 7.81
C SER A 255 3.64 -1.72 8.20
N ALA A 256 3.18 -0.89 7.26
CA ALA A 256 2.76 0.47 7.56
C ALA A 256 1.91 1.06 6.42
N VAL A 257 1.09 2.05 6.78
CA VAL A 257 0.27 2.83 5.86
C VAL A 257 0.54 4.32 6.06
N LEU A 258 0.62 5.05 4.95
CA LEU A 258 0.68 6.50 4.89
C LEU A 258 -0.54 7.00 4.10
N GLY A 259 -1.34 7.89 4.68
CA GLY A 259 -2.59 8.33 4.06
C GLY A 259 -3.33 9.38 4.90
N ARG A 260 -4.65 9.42 4.71
CA ARG A 260 -5.50 10.39 5.41
C ARG A 260 -6.72 9.73 6.05
N TRP A 261 -6.82 9.84 7.35
CA TRP A 261 -7.97 9.31 8.12
C TRP A 261 -8.37 10.20 9.29
#